data_da681e2e9fecccdb9c600208ccfacfd6
#
_entry.id   da681e2e9fecccdb9c600208ccfacfd6
#
_cell.length_a   1.000
_cell.length_b   1.000
_cell.length_c   1.000
_cell.angle_alpha   90.00
_cell.angle_beta   90.00
_cell.angle_gamma   90.00
#
_symmetry.space_group_name_H-M   'P 1'
#
loop_
_entity.id
_entity.type
_entity.pdbx_description
1 polymer ?
#
loop_
_entity_poly.entity_id
_entity_poly.type
_entity_poly.pdbx_seq_one_letter_code
_entity_poly.pdbx_strand_id
1 'polypeptide(L)'
;MKNPRNHNHPRRASPTSWDAVAHWYDNWVGEEGSEHHREVVVPTLLALLDPQPGESVLDIGCGQGVLAPYVAKARARYTGVDASPRLIEMARRRHGKDGRFLLGDAHNLSGIQVLKEGGYDAVTFLLSLQDMDPLESVLASAVWALKPGGRLVALLIHPAFRIPRQSGWGWDEGRKLQYRRVDRYLTPLLVPIKRLDGSRPTHSFHRPVSAYINAMSACGLVVDNMLEVPAHKVKAPRAGDDKAAELARREIPLFLGLRARKGQG
;
A
#
# COMPACT_ATOMS: atom_id res chain seq x y z
N MET A 1 -42.20 29.14 -19.27
CA MET A 1 -41.07 29.14 -18.35
C MET A 1 -41.02 27.80 -17.63
N LYS A 2 -40.12 26.89 -18.02
CA LYS A 2 -39.94 25.58 -17.39
C LYS A 2 -38.66 25.61 -16.56
N ASN A 3 -38.83 25.37 -15.27
CA ASN A 3 -37.78 25.35 -14.27
C ASN A 3 -36.87 24.12 -14.45
N PRO A 4 -35.53 24.20 -14.61
CA PRO A 4 -34.68 23.03 -14.67
C PRO A 4 -34.44 22.50 -13.23
N ARG A 5 -34.99 21.34 -12.94
CA ARG A 5 -34.71 20.61 -11.70
C ARG A 5 -33.25 20.17 -11.68
N ASN A 6 -32.51 20.79 -10.81
CA ASN A 6 -31.12 20.45 -10.50
C ASN A 6 -31.10 19.14 -9.68
N HIS A 7 -30.93 18.01 -10.36
CA HIS A 7 -30.73 16.71 -9.69
C HIS A 7 -29.24 16.51 -9.37
N ASN A 8 -28.83 17.07 -8.25
CA ASN A 8 -27.55 16.78 -7.67
C ASN A 8 -27.64 15.41 -6.95
N HIS A 9 -27.66 14.31 -7.73
CA HIS A 9 -27.46 12.99 -7.17
C HIS A 9 -25.96 12.83 -6.90
N PRO A 10 -25.55 12.41 -5.68
CA PRO A 10 -24.17 12.04 -5.45
C PRO A 10 -23.81 10.93 -6.45
N ARG A 11 -22.80 11.17 -7.29
CA ARG A 11 -22.26 10.15 -8.18
C ARG A 11 -21.90 8.95 -7.33
N ARG A 12 -22.62 7.83 -7.50
CA ARG A 12 -22.19 6.54 -6.95
C ARG A 12 -20.76 6.31 -7.43
N ALA A 13 -19.83 6.17 -6.50
CA ALA A 13 -18.46 5.80 -6.82
C ALA A 13 -18.50 4.57 -7.73
N SER A 14 -17.85 4.66 -8.89
CA SER A 14 -17.74 3.52 -9.79
C SER A 14 -17.05 2.39 -9.05
N PRO A 15 -17.56 1.13 -9.10
CA PRO A 15 -16.90 0.02 -8.44
C PRO A 15 -15.45 -0.07 -8.94
N THR A 16 -14.50 -0.08 -8.03
CA THR A 16 -13.08 -0.26 -8.39
C THR A 16 -12.85 -1.70 -8.81
N SER A 17 -11.74 -1.94 -9.52
CA SER A 17 -11.34 -3.30 -9.87
C SER A 17 -11.09 -4.18 -8.63
N TRP A 18 -10.77 -3.61 -7.48
CA TRP A 18 -10.59 -4.29 -6.19
C TRP A 18 -11.89 -4.77 -5.57
N ASP A 19 -13.01 -4.10 -5.84
CA ASP A 19 -14.32 -4.49 -5.31
C ASP A 19 -14.75 -5.90 -5.80
N ALA A 20 -14.44 -6.23 -7.04
CA ALA A 20 -14.73 -7.55 -7.62
C ALA A 20 -13.90 -8.68 -6.98
N VAL A 21 -12.71 -8.40 -6.46
CA VAL A 21 -11.80 -9.38 -5.85
C VAL A 21 -11.75 -9.30 -4.32
N ALA A 22 -12.58 -8.46 -3.70
CA ALA A 22 -12.55 -8.20 -2.26
C ALA A 22 -12.64 -9.46 -1.40
N HIS A 23 -13.54 -10.42 -1.74
CA HIS A 23 -13.66 -11.68 -1.00
C HIS A 23 -12.42 -12.59 -1.15
N TRP A 24 -11.85 -12.65 -2.34
CA TRP A 24 -10.61 -13.40 -2.54
C TRP A 24 -9.45 -12.77 -1.78
N TYR A 25 -9.35 -11.44 -1.82
CA TYR A 25 -8.34 -10.69 -1.08
C TYR A 25 -8.50 -10.95 0.43
N ASP A 26 -9.72 -10.89 0.92
CA ASP A 26 -10.05 -11.16 2.32
C ASP A 26 -9.66 -12.59 2.75
N ASN A 27 -9.97 -13.60 1.95
CA ASN A 27 -9.58 -14.99 2.23
C ASN A 27 -8.05 -15.18 2.23
N TRP A 28 -7.33 -14.40 1.42
CA TRP A 28 -5.86 -14.47 1.34
C TRP A 28 -5.17 -13.69 2.45
N VAL A 29 -5.68 -12.53 2.81
CA VAL A 29 -5.11 -11.67 3.85
C VAL A 29 -5.56 -12.12 5.24
N GLY A 30 -6.82 -12.53 5.40
CA GLY A 30 -7.43 -12.87 6.68
C GLY A 30 -7.73 -11.63 7.54
N GLU A 31 -8.37 -11.84 8.67
CA GLU A 31 -8.81 -10.76 9.56
C GLU A 31 -7.65 -9.97 10.18
N GLU A 32 -6.60 -10.66 10.60
CA GLU A 32 -5.41 -10.08 11.24
C GLU A 32 -4.27 -9.78 10.24
N GLY A 33 -4.50 -9.97 8.95
CA GLY A 33 -3.46 -9.95 7.93
C GLY A 33 -2.81 -11.32 7.72
N SER A 34 -2.25 -11.54 6.52
CA SER A 34 -1.48 -12.76 6.22
C SER A 34 -0.21 -12.84 7.09
N GLU A 35 0.44 -14.02 7.11
CA GLU A 35 1.72 -14.19 7.82
C GLU A 35 2.74 -13.10 7.42
N HIS A 36 2.83 -12.75 6.12
CA HIS A 36 3.67 -11.65 5.67
C HIS A 36 3.27 -10.29 6.28
N HIS A 37 1.96 -10.03 6.42
CA HIS A 37 1.50 -8.79 7.06
C HIS A 37 1.94 -8.74 8.51
N ARG A 38 1.72 -9.80 9.28
CA ARG A 38 2.04 -9.81 10.72
C ARG A 38 3.53 -9.81 11.01
N GLU A 39 4.32 -10.60 10.27
CA GLU A 39 5.72 -10.85 10.59
C GLU A 39 6.69 -9.84 9.94
N VAL A 40 6.31 -9.26 8.82
CA VAL A 40 7.22 -8.42 8.02
C VAL A 40 6.63 -7.04 7.73
N VAL A 41 5.45 -7.01 7.08
CA VAL A 41 4.92 -5.80 6.43
C VAL A 41 4.48 -4.76 7.46
N VAL A 42 3.61 -5.13 8.41
CA VAL A 42 3.12 -4.22 9.45
C VAL A 42 4.24 -3.78 10.39
N PRO A 43 5.10 -4.67 10.94
CA PRO A 43 6.22 -4.25 11.76
C PRO A 43 7.17 -3.26 11.06
N THR A 44 7.45 -3.48 9.78
CA THR A 44 8.31 -2.57 9.00
C THR A 44 7.66 -1.20 8.80
N LEU A 45 6.36 -1.19 8.42
CA LEU A 45 5.64 0.08 8.27
C LEU A 45 5.59 0.84 9.59
N LEU A 46 5.30 0.17 10.71
CA LEU A 46 5.26 0.81 12.03
C LEU A 46 6.62 1.36 12.47
N ALA A 47 7.72 0.68 12.15
CA ALA A 47 9.07 1.17 12.45
C ALA A 47 9.39 2.47 11.67
N LEU A 48 8.92 2.61 10.43
CA LEU A 48 9.06 3.84 9.64
C LEU A 48 8.07 4.93 10.07
N LEU A 49 6.83 4.51 10.39
CA LEU A 49 5.75 5.41 10.76
C LEU A 49 5.97 6.01 12.14
N ASP A 50 6.41 5.20 13.11
CA ASP A 50 6.60 5.58 14.52
C ASP A 50 5.44 6.44 15.05
N PRO A 51 4.20 5.89 15.10
CA PRO A 51 3.02 6.68 15.45
C PRO A 51 3.06 7.09 16.92
N GLN A 52 2.94 8.40 17.17
CA GLN A 52 2.97 8.96 18.52
C GLN A 52 1.56 9.13 19.10
N PRO A 53 1.38 9.06 20.43
CA PRO A 53 0.09 9.32 21.07
C PRO A 53 -0.49 10.67 20.66
N GLY A 54 -1.76 10.66 20.26
CA GLY A 54 -2.48 11.87 19.83
C GLY A 54 -2.30 12.28 18.37
N GLU A 55 -1.35 11.69 17.63
CA GLU A 55 -1.21 11.92 16.19
C GLU A 55 -2.44 11.45 15.40
N SER A 56 -2.63 12.03 14.23
CA SER A 56 -3.63 11.60 13.24
C SER A 56 -2.91 10.92 12.07
N VAL A 57 -3.26 9.67 11.80
CA VAL A 57 -2.71 8.85 10.73
C VAL A 57 -3.79 8.60 9.69
N LEU A 58 -3.49 8.88 8.41
CA LEU A 58 -4.33 8.57 7.27
C LEU A 58 -3.73 7.40 6.48
N ASP A 59 -4.47 6.30 6.36
CA ASP A 59 -4.08 5.12 5.59
C ASP A 59 -4.82 5.09 4.25
N ILE A 60 -4.10 5.24 3.15
CA ILE A 60 -4.66 5.35 1.80
C ILE A 60 -4.56 4.00 1.09
N GLY A 61 -5.71 3.49 0.61
CA GLY A 61 -5.85 2.11 0.17
C GLY A 61 -5.82 1.16 1.36
N CYS A 62 -6.57 1.49 2.41
CA CYS A 62 -6.54 0.78 3.69
C CYS A 62 -7.10 -0.66 3.62
N GLY A 63 -7.76 -1.02 2.51
CA GLY A 63 -8.39 -2.32 2.35
C GLY A 63 -9.38 -2.61 3.46
N GLN A 64 -9.24 -3.78 4.08
CA GLN A 64 -10.05 -4.23 5.21
C GLN A 64 -9.57 -3.72 6.58
N GLY A 65 -8.60 -2.79 6.62
CA GLY A 65 -8.24 -2.07 7.83
C GLY A 65 -7.19 -2.74 8.72
N VAL A 66 -6.35 -3.61 8.18
CA VAL A 66 -5.34 -4.39 8.94
C VAL A 66 -4.43 -3.52 9.82
N LEU A 67 -4.14 -2.28 9.42
CA LEU A 67 -3.25 -1.37 10.18
C LEU A 67 -3.94 -0.70 11.37
N ALA A 68 -5.28 -0.58 11.35
CA ALA A 68 -6.03 0.20 12.34
C ALA A 68 -5.75 -0.19 13.82
N PRO A 69 -5.80 -1.48 14.22
CA PRO A 69 -5.57 -1.84 15.62
C PRO A 69 -4.16 -1.52 16.11
N TYR A 70 -3.16 -1.54 15.23
CA TYR A 70 -1.78 -1.21 15.59
C TYR A 70 -1.58 0.29 15.84
N VAL A 71 -2.20 1.14 15.01
CA VAL A 71 -2.18 2.59 15.20
C VAL A 71 -2.96 2.98 16.46
N ALA A 72 -4.13 2.36 16.69
CA ALA A 72 -4.93 2.57 17.91
C ALA A 72 -4.16 2.15 19.17
N LYS A 73 -3.40 1.03 19.12
CA LYS A 73 -2.54 0.58 20.24
C LYS A 73 -1.47 1.61 20.58
N ALA A 74 -0.95 2.34 19.59
CA ALA A 74 -0.04 3.46 19.80
C ALA A 74 -0.72 4.73 20.32
N ARG A 75 -2.04 4.70 20.59
CA ARG A 75 -2.87 5.83 21.02
C ARG A 75 -2.90 6.98 19.99
N ALA A 76 -2.68 6.69 18.71
CA ALA A 76 -2.88 7.59 17.60
C ALA A 76 -4.28 7.41 16.99
N ARG A 77 -4.80 8.45 16.35
CA ARG A 77 -6.10 8.43 15.67
C ARG A 77 -5.92 7.89 14.25
N TYR A 78 -6.64 6.84 13.93
CA TYR A 78 -6.59 6.22 12.61
C TYR A 78 -7.78 6.63 11.73
N THR A 79 -7.49 6.96 10.48
CA THR A 79 -8.48 7.12 9.41
C THR A 79 -8.01 6.32 8.20
N GLY A 80 -8.81 5.36 7.72
CA GLY A 80 -8.56 4.61 6.51
C GLY A 80 -9.44 5.10 5.37
N VAL A 81 -8.89 5.20 4.17
CA VAL A 81 -9.59 5.50 2.92
C VAL A 81 -9.35 4.37 1.93
N ASP A 82 -10.42 3.85 1.33
CA ASP A 82 -10.34 2.88 0.24
C ASP A 82 -11.46 3.14 -0.77
N ALA A 83 -11.21 2.82 -2.03
CA ALA A 83 -12.16 3.03 -3.09
C ALA A 83 -13.14 1.85 -3.27
N SER A 84 -12.92 0.71 -2.60
CA SER A 84 -13.81 -0.45 -2.60
C SER A 84 -14.86 -0.36 -1.49
N PRO A 85 -16.16 -0.25 -1.82
CA PRO A 85 -17.23 -0.28 -0.82
C PRO A 85 -17.21 -1.54 0.04
N ARG A 86 -16.89 -2.71 -0.57
CA ARG A 86 -16.86 -3.99 0.12
C ARG A 86 -15.73 -4.07 1.15
N LEU A 87 -14.51 -3.61 0.79
CA LEU A 87 -13.39 -3.58 1.72
C LEU A 87 -13.66 -2.61 2.89
N ILE A 88 -14.23 -1.44 2.62
CA ILE A 88 -14.62 -0.48 3.66
C ILE A 88 -15.70 -1.06 4.59
N GLU A 89 -16.66 -1.81 4.07
CA GLU A 89 -17.65 -2.49 4.92
C GLU A 89 -16.99 -3.52 5.83
N MET A 90 -16.08 -4.33 5.31
CA MET A 90 -15.30 -5.29 6.10
C MET A 90 -14.46 -4.59 7.17
N ALA A 91 -13.77 -3.51 6.83
CA ALA A 91 -12.96 -2.72 7.75
C ALA A 91 -13.81 -2.15 8.90
N ARG A 92 -14.98 -1.59 8.61
CA ARG A 92 -15.90 -1.07 9.63
C ARG A 92 -16.42 -2.15 10.57
N ARG A 93 -16.74 -3.34 10.06
CA ARG A 93 -17.21 -4.46 10.89
C ARG A 93 -16.13 -4.96 11.84
N ARG A 94 -14.87 -5.07 11.38
CA ARG A 94 -13.77 -5.65 12.14
C ARG A 94 -13.10 -4.66 13.08
N HIS A 95 -12.85 -3.46 12.56
CA HIS A 95 -11.97 -2.47 13.18
C HIS A 95 -12.65 -1.10 13.43
N GLY A 96 -13.99 -1.04 13.38
CA GLY A 96 -14.72 0.22 13.58
C GLY A 96 -14.48 0.88 14.95
N LYS A 97 -14.06 0.12 15.96
CA LYS A 97 -13.63 0.63 17.27
C LYS A 97 -12.22 1.21 17.29
N ASP A 98 -11.37 0.82 16.32
CA ASP A 98 -9.96 1.18 16.26
C ASP A 98 -9.71 2.41 15.35
N GLY A 99 -10.73 2.84 14.58
CA GLY A 99 -10.60 3.99 13.71
C GLY A 99 -11.81 4.27 12.82
N ARG A 100 -11.66 5.27 11.97
CA ARG A 100 -12.68 5.68 10.99
C ARG A 100 -12.32 5.12 9.62
N PHE A 101 -13.32 4.64 8.87
CA PHE A 101 -13.15 4.10 7.52
C PHE A 101 -14.06 4.82 6.53
N LEU A 102 -13.48 5.38 5.48
CA LEU A 102 -14.14 6.25 4.50
C LEU A 102 -14.03 5.64 3.10
N LEU A 103 -15.14 5.64 2.40
CA LEU A 103 -15.14 5.34 0.97
C LEU A 103 -14.63 6.58 0.22
N GLY A 104 -13.58 6.42 -0.61
CA GLY A 104 -13.04 7.55 -1.35
C GLY A 104 -11.94 7.16 -2.33
N ASP A 105 -11.65 8.09 -3.24
CA ASP A 105 -10.62 7.96 -4.25
C ASP A 105 -9.30 8.59 -3.76
N ALA A 106 -8.23 7.80 -3.78
CA ALA A 106 -6.88 8.24 -3.41
C ALA A 106 -6.38 9.43 -4.25
N HIS A 107 -6.87 9.58 -5.50
CA HIS A 107 -6.52 10.69 -6.38
C HIS A 107 -7.21 12.01 -6.00
N ASN A 108 -8.25 11.97 -5.18
CA ASN A 108 -9.06 13.14 -4.82
C ASN A 108 -9.53 13.09 -3.36
N LEU A 109 -8.59 13.12 -2.41
CA LEU A 109 -8.91 13.14 -0.98
C LEU A 109 -9.65 14.43 -0.57
N SER A 110 -9.38 15.55 -1.23
CA SER A 110 -10.09 16.82 -0.98
C SER A 110 -11.59 16.76 -1.29
N GLY A 111 -12.01 15.82 -2.13
CA GLY A 111 -13.42 15.55 -2.40
C GLY A 111 -14.15 14.80 -1.27
N ILE A 112 -13.44 14.31 -0.26
CA ILE A 112 -14.01 13.62 0.91
C ILE A 112 -14.25 14.65 2.00
N GLN A 113 -15.48 15.11 2.18
CA GLN A 113 -15.86 16.26 3.03
C GLN A 113 -15.30 16.24 4.46
N VAL A 114 -15.08 15.06 5.04
CA VAL A 114 -14.58 14.93 6.43
C VAL A 114 -13.07 15.01 6.54
N LEU A 115 -12.35 14.92 5.43
CA LEU A 115 -10.90 15.14 5.39
C LEU A 115 -10.60 16.64 5.29
N LYS A 116 -9.46 17.05 5.83
CA LYS A 116 -9.03 18.45 5.83
C LYS A 116 -7.62 18.55 5.30
N GLU A 117 -7.36 19.63 4.59
CA GLU A 117 -6.00 20.01 4.22
C GLU A 117 -5.12 20.14 5.47
N GLY A 118 -3.92 19.57 5.42
CA GLY A 118 -3.02 19.58 6.56
C GLY A 118 -3.60 18.97 7.84
N GLY A 119 -4.51 17.99 7.71
CA GLY A 119 -5.20 17.38 8.86
C GLY A 119 -4.44 16.24 9.54
N TYR A 120 -3.39 15.71 8.90
CA TYR A 120 -2.74 14.49 9.33
C TYR A 120 -1.24 14.66 9.59
N ASP A 121 -0.77 14.08 10.69
CA ASP A 121 0.64 14.04 11.08
C ASP A 121 1.40 13.04 10.22
N ALA A 122 0.71 11.98 9.80
CA ALA A 122 1.27 10.98 8.90
C ALA A 122 0.25 10.45 7.89
N VAL A 123 0.74 10.08 6.72
CA VAL A 123 0.00 9.35 5.67
C VAL A 123 0.71 8.04 5.39
N THR A 124 -0.05 6.94 5.22
CA THR A 124 0.51 5.63 4.93
C THR A 124 -0.07 5.00 3.68
N PHE A 125 0.75 4.16 3.03
CA PHE A 125 0.37 3.25 1.95
C PHE A 125 0.91 1.86 2.31
N LEU A 126 0.05 0.98 2.80
CA LEU A 126 0.42 -0.39 3.14
C LEU A 126 0.15 -1.32 1.95
N LEU A 127 1.15 -1.60 1.13
CA LEU A 127 1.06 -2.43 -0.08
C LEU A 127 -0.03 -1.96 -1.06
N SER A 128 -0.34 -0.67 -1.10
CA SER A 128 -1.42 -0.12 -1.91
C SER A 128 -0.94 0.84 -3.01
N LEU A 129 0.16 1.58 -2.80
CA LEU A 129 0.61 2.62 -3.73
C LEU A 129 0.99 2.06 -5.13
N GLN A 130 1.50 0.83 -5.20
CA GLN A 130 1.80 0.18 -6.49
C GLN A 130 0.54 -0.17 -7.30
N ASP A 131 -0.65 -0.10 -6.72
CA ASP A 131 -1.92 -0.42 -7.38
C ASP A 131 -2.68 0.84 -7.81
N MET A 132 -2.05 2.01 -7.69
CA MET A 132 -2.64 3.32 -7.99
C MET A 132 -1.91 3.99 -9.16
N ASP A 133 -2.69 4.59 -10.08
CA ASP A 133 -2.19 5.30 -11.27
C ASP A 133 -3.18 6.38 -11.70
N PRO A 134 -2.73 7.63 -11.99
CA PRO A 134 -1.36 8.13 -12.00
C PRO A 134 -0.76 8.32 -10.59
N LEU A 135 0.53 7.96 -10.42
CA LEU A 135 1.24 8.05 -9.15
C LEU A 135 1.30 9.48 -8.60
N GLU A 136 1.57 10.44 -9.48
CA GLU A 136 1.74 11.86 -9.14
C GLU A 136 0.47 12.45 -8.53
N SER A 137 -0.71 12.11 -9.06
CA SER A 137 -1.97 12.63 -8.53
C SER A 137 -2.31 12.04 -7.15
N VAL A 138 -1.96 10.77 -6.92
CA VAL A 138 -2.11 10.12 -5.60
C VAL A 138 -1.19 10.78 -4.58
N LEU A 139 0.08 10.99 -4.94
CA LEU A 139 1.05 11.64 -4.05
C LEU A 139 0.68 13.10 -3.76
N ALA A 140 0.25 13.86 -4.76
CA ALA A 140 -0.23 15.24 -4.56
C ALA A 140 -1.43 15.28 -3.60
N SER A 141 -2.37 14.35 -3.77
CA SER A 141 -3.54 14.21 -2.90
C SER A 141 -3.14 13.83 -1.45
N ALA A 142 -2.15 12.94 -1.29
CA ALA A 142 -1.60 12.58 0.01
C ALA A 142 -0.87 13.76 0.69
N VAL A 143 -0.08 14.53 -0.07
CA VAL A 143 0.62 15.73 0.42
C VAL A 143 -0.35 16.83 0.84
N TRP A 144 -1.48 16.99 0.13
CA TRP A 144 -2.55 17.88 0.55
C TRP A 144 -3.06 17.55 1.96
N ALA A 145 -3.24 16.27 2.29
CA ALA A 145 -3.72 15.85 3.60
C ALA A 145 -2.66 15.99 4.71
N LEU A 146 -1.36 16.01 4.37
CA LEU A 146 -0.27 16.11 5.35
C LEU A 146 -0.10 17.53 5.91
N LYS A 147 0.10 17.61 7.22
CA LYS A 147 0.60 18.82 7.89
C LYS A 147 1.99 19.21 7.35
N PRO A 148 2.39 20.51 7.43
CA PRO A 148 3.80 20.88 7.34
C PRO A 148 4.64 20.05 8.32
N GLY A 149 5.80 19.53 7.89
CA GLY A 149 6.63 18.63 8.68
C GLY A 149 6.09 17.19 8.86
N GLY A 150 4.87 16.90 8.40
CA GLY A 150 4.27 15.57 8.42
C GLY A 150 5.03 14.56 7.55
N ARG A 151 4.79 13.27 7.78
CA ARG A 151 5.49 12.19 7.09
C ARG A 151 4.57 11.31 6.25
N LEU A 152 5.05 10.92 5.09
CA LEU A 152 4.47 9.87 4.26
C LEU A 152 5.30 8.60 4.42
N VAL A 153 4.65 7.47 4.66
CA VAL A 153 5.29 6.15 4.73
C VAL A 153 4.62 5.22 3.72
N ALA A 154 5.40 4.68 2.79
CA ALA A 154 4.94 3.69 1.83
C ALA A 154 5.70 2.39 2.01
N LEU A 155 4.98 1.27 2.17
CA LEU A 155 5.55 -0.06 2.06
C LEU A 155 5.04 -0.71 0.78
N LEU A 156 5.99 -1.10 -0.07
CA LEU A 156 5.75 -1.61 -1.41
C LEU A 156 6.23 -3.06 -1.54
N ILE A 157 5.66 -3.82 -2.46
CA ILE A 157 6.34 -4.97 -3.05
C ILE A 157 7.61 -4.43 -3.71
N HIS A 158 8.77 -5.08 -3.45
CA HIS A 158 10.06 -4.54 -3.91
C HIS A 158 10.12 -4.40 -5.43
N PRO A 159 10.25 -3.17 -5.96
CA PRO A 159 10.16 -2.94 -7.41
C PRO A 159 11.24 -3.66 -8.23
N ALA A 160 12.45 -3.84 -7.67
CA ALA A 160 13.52 -4.54 -8.38
C ALA A 160 13.41 -6.06 -8.30
N PHE A 161 13.01 -6.61 -7.15
CA PHE A 161 13.09 -8.05 -6.91
C PHE A 161 11.77 -8.79 -7.00
N ARG A 162 10.63 -8.10 -6.94
CA ARG A 162 9.28 -8.71 -7.04
C ARG A 162 8.44 -8.11 -8.16
N ILE A 163 8.96 -8.16 -9.36
CA ILE A 163 8.25 -7.71 -10.56
C ILE A 163 7.36 -8.87 -11.03
N PRO A 164 6.02 -8.76 -11.02
CA PRO A 164 5.15 -9.84 -11.47
C PRO A 164 5.49 -10.29 -12.89
N ARG A 165 5.67 -11.60 -13.09
CA ARG A 165 6.05 -12.25 -14.36
C ARG A 165 7.44 -11.88 -14.91
N GLN A 166 8.12 -10.86 -14.35
CA GLN A 166 9.44 -10.40 -14.81
C GLN A 166 10.53 -10.66 -13.75
N SER A 167 10.20 -11.37 -12.69
CA SER A 167 11.16 -11.84 -11.69
C SER A 167 10.73 -13.19 -11.12
N GLY A 168 11.69 -13.97 -10.67
CA GLY A 168 11.44 -15.30 -10.12
C GLY A 168 12.65 -15.85 -9.38
N TRP A 169 12.42 -16.82 -8.51
CA TRP A 169 13.51 -17.60 -7.92
C TRP A 169 14.09 -18.54 -8.97
N GLY A 170 15.41 -18.69 -8.97
CA GLY A 170 16.16 -19.65 -9.76
C GLY A 170 17.18 -20.37 -8.89
N TRP A 171 17.77 -21.44 -9.43
CA TRP A 171 18.80 -22.23 -8.80
C TRP A 171 20.03 -22.34 -9.72
N ASP A 172 21.21 -22.09 -9.16
CA ASP A 172 22.51 -22.26 -9.86
C ASP A 172 23.15 -23.57 -9.36
N GLU A 173 23.15 -24.60 -10.21
CA GLU A 173 23.70 -25.91 -9.89
C GLU A 173 25.21 -25.88 -9.67
N GLY A 174 25.94 -25.05 -10.39
CA GLY A 174 27.40 -24.94 -10.29
C GLY A 174 27.84 -24.32 -8.98
N ARG A 175 27.12 -23.28 -8.52
CA ARG A 175 27.42 -22.54 -7.28
C ARG A 175 26.64 -23.05 -6.08
N LYS A 176 25.65 -23.93 -6.28
CA LYS A 176 24.72 -24.38 -5.23
C LYS A 176 24.05 -23.21 -4.51
N LEU A 177 23.58 -22.22 -5.30
CA LEU A 177 22.97 -21.00 -4.78
C LEU A 177 21.57 -20.79 -5.34
N GLN A 178 20.67 -20.33 -4.50
CA GLN A 178 19.39 -19.78 -4.95
C GLN A 178 19.58 -18.31 -5.28
N TYR A 179 19.06 -17.87 -6.43
CA TYR A 179 19.15 -16.48 -6.89
C TYR A 179 17.79 -15.91 -7.27
N ARG A 180 17.70 -14.59 -7.41
CA ARG A 180 16.53 -13.89 -7.92
C ARG A 180 16.81 -13.40 -9.35
N ARG A 181 16.09 -13.93 -10.33
CA ARG A 181 16.14 -13.47 -11.72
C ARG A 181 15.28 -12.20 -11.82
N VAL A 182 15.78 -11.20 -12.55
CA VAL A 182 15.08 -9.97 -12.91
C VAL A 182 15.24 -9.75 -14.41
N ASP A 183 14.14 -9.77 -15.16
CA ASP A 183 14.16 -9.70 -16.63
C ASP A 183 13.95 -8.26 -17.15
N ARG A 184 13.01 -7.52 -16.55
CA ARG A 184 12.65 -6.16 -16.98
C ARG A 184 12.37 -5.31 -15.75
N TYR A 185 13.26 -4.40 -15.42
CA TYR A 185 13.14 -3.53 -14.24
C TYR A 185 12.77 -2.08 -14.58
N LEU A 186 13.42 -1.49 -15.61
CA LEU A 186 13.24 -0.05 -15.89
C LEU A 186 11.93 0.27 -16.63
N THR A 187 11.37 -0.70 -17.34
CA THR A 187 10.15 -0.49 -18.13
C THR A 187 8.93 -0.53 -17.24
N PRO A 188 8.13 0.53 -17.14
CA PRO A 188 6.83 0.49 -16.46
C PRO A 188 5.92 -0.57 -17.10
N LEU A 189 5.20 -1.31 -16.27
CA LEU A 189 4.31 -2.37 -16.72
C LEU A 189 2.97 -2.30 -16.01
N LEU A 190 1.88 -2.39 -16.77
CA LEU A 190 0.57 -2.68 -16.24
C LEU A 190 0.44 -4.21 -16.07
N VAL A 191 0.31 -4.67 -14.84
CA VAL A 191 0.25 -6.09 -14.52
C VAL A 191 -1.15 -6.47 -14.06
N PRO A 192 -1.89 -7.29 -14.82
CA PRO A 192 -3.17 -7.78 -14.36
C PRO A 192 -2.96 -8.77 -13.20
N ILE A 193 -3.63 -8.51 -12.07
CA ILE A 193 -3.74 -9.43 -10.95
C ILE A 193 -4.93 -10.34 -11.23
N LYS A 194 -4.86 -11.58 -10.79
CA LYS A 194 -5.71 -12.72 -11.13
C LYS A 194 -7.22 -12.39 -11.27
N ARG A 195 -7.83 -12.88 -12.34
CA ARG A 195 -9.29 -12.98 -12.47
C ARG A 195 -9.81 -14.15 -11.63
N LEU A 196 -10.90 -13.96 -10.91
CA LEU A 196 -11.55 -15.04 -10.16
C LEU A 196 -12.91 -15.45 -10.73
N ASP A 197 -13.58 -14.54 -11.45
CA ASP A 197 -14.97 -14.74 -11.84
C ASP A 197 -15.32 -14.20 -13.24
N GLY A 198 -14.34 -13.96 -14.11
CA GLY A 198 -14.55 -13.36 -15.42
C GLY A 198 -14.76 -11.84 -15.41
N SER A 199 -14.73 -11.19 -14.25
CA SER A 199 -14.79 -9.74 -14.10
C SER A 199 -13.53 -9.04 -14.63
N ARG A 200 -13.55 -7.71 -14.72
CA ARG A 200 -12.36 -6.92 -15.11
C ARG A 200 -11.20 -7.21 -14.14
N PRO A 201 -9.99 -7.49 -14.65
CA PRO A 201 -8.85 -7.75 -13.79
C PRO A 201 -8.54 -6.51 -12.94
N THR A 202 -8.15 -6.74 -11.68
CA THR A 202 -7.47 -5.70 -10.93
C THR A 202 -6.03 -5.58 -11.41
N HIS A 203 -5.41 -4.44 -11.22
CA HIS A 203 -4.09 -4.15 -11.78
C HIS A 203 -3.12 -3.69 -10.71
N SER A 204 -1.85 -4.05 -10.90
CA SER A 204 -0.70 -3.44 -10.23
C SER A 204 0.18 -2.79 -11.28
N PHE A 205 0.82 -1.70 -10.91
CA PHE A 205 1.66 -0.90 -11.80
C PHE A 205 3.12 -1.05 -11.36
N HIS A 206 3.87 -1.84 -12.12
CA HIS A 206 5.31 -1.89 -11.89
C HIS A 206 5.94 -0.57 -12.34
N ARG A 207 6.76 0.01 -11.45
CA ARG A 207 7.60 1.19 -11.69
C ARG A 207 8.95 0.96 -11.03
N PRO A 208 10.08 1.43 -11.61
CA PRO A 208 11.37 1.37 -10.93
C PRO A 208 11.38 2.24 -9.67
N VAL A 209 12.27 1.97 -8.73
CA VAL A 209 12.40 2.74 -7.46
C VAL A 209 12.55 4.22 -7.75
N SER A 210 13.33 4.60 -8.77
CA SER A 210 13.52 5.99 -9.19
C SER A 210 12.21 6.72 -9.49
N ALA A 211 11.20 6.04 -10.05
CA ALA A 211 9.91 6.66 -10.35
C ALA A 211 9.19 7.09 -9.06
N TYR A 212 9.22 6.28 -8.01
CA TYR A 212 8.63 6.63 -6.71
C TYR A 212 9.36 7.79 -6.06
N ILE A 213 10.71 7.75 -6.01
CA ILE A 213 11.53 8.80 -5.40
C ILE A 213 11.32 10.14 -6.13
N ASN A 214 11.37 10.14 -7.47
CA ASN A 214 11.22 11.35 -8.27
C ASN A 214 9.81 11.93 -8.16
N ALA A 215 8.76 11.10 -8.14
CA ALA A 215 7.39 11.55 -7.95
C ALA A 215 7.16 12.15 -6.55
N MET A 216 7.73 11.54 -5.49
CA MET A 216 7.71 12.10 -4.14
C MET A 216 8.41 13.47 -4.10
N SER A 217 9.59 13.57 -4.69
CA SER A 217 10.36 14.84 -4.77
C SER A 217 9.60 15.92 -5.53
N ALA A 218 8.97 15.59 -6.66
CA ALA A 218 8.16 16.51 -7.45
C ALA A 218 6.94 17.05 -6.69
N CYS A 219 6.43 16.28 -5.71
CA CYS A 219 5.36 16.71 -4.80
C CYS A 219 5.85 17.45 -3.54
N GLY A 220 7.14 17.80 -3.46
CA GLY A 220 7.70 18.52 -2.30
C GLY A 220 7.99 17.63 -1.08
N LEU A 221 8.08 16.32 -1.28
CA LEU A 221 8.48 15.36 -0.25
C LEU A 221 9.98 15.07 -0.35
N VAL A 222 10.66 15.01 0.80
CA VAL A 222 12.05 14.60 0.92
C VAL A 222 12.12 13.21 1.54
N VAL A 223 12.62 12.22 0.80
CA VAL A 223 12.84 10.87 1.32
C VAL A 223 13.98 10.92 2.34
N ASP A 224 13.67 10.60 3.60
CA ASP A 224 14.62 10.62 4.72
C ASP A 224 14.97 9.21 5.25
N ASN A 225 14.22 8.19 4.83
CA ASN A 225 14.53 6.81 5.19
C ASN A 225 14.05 5.84 4.11
N MET A 226 14.86 4.81 3.84
CA MET A 226 14.56 3.70 2.94
C MET A 226 15.00 2.39 3.58
N LEU A 227 14.09 1.41 3.62
CA LEU A 227 14.36 0.07 4.14
C LEU A 227 14.10 -0.97 3.05
N GLU A 228 15.08 -1.80 2.78
CA GLU A 228 14.92 -2.99 1.95
C GLU A 228 14.73 -4.20 2.87
N VAL A 229 13.61 -4.90 2.72
CA VAL A 229 13.16 -5.87 3.72
C VAL A 229 13.01 -7.25 3.10
N PRO A 230 13.80 -8.24 3.55
CA PRO A 230 13.66 -9.63 3.15
C PRO A 230 12.45 -10.30 3.84
N ALA A 231 12.00 -11.43 3.30
CA ALA A 231 10.88 -12.19 3.86
C ALA A 231 11.35 -13.43 4.66
N HIS A 232 12.51 -13.38 5.27
CA HIS A 232 13.12 -14.52 5.99
C HIS A 232 12.32 -15.00 7.21
N LYS A 233 11.48 -14.14 7.79
CA LYS A 233 10.62 -14.49 8.92
C LYS A 233 9.41 -15.37 8.55
N VAL A 234 9.11 -15.48 7.26
CA VAL A 234 7.98 -16.25 6.75
C VAL A 234 8.46 -17.64 6.35
N LYS A 235 7.77 -18.70 6.80
CA LYS A 235 8.11 -20.08 6.47
C LYS A 235 8.15 -20.30 4.96
N ALA A 236 9.24 -20.87 4.46
CA ALA A 236 9.35 -21.24 3.07
C ALA A 236 8.54 -22.50 2.75
N PRO A 237 8.01 -22.61 1.53
CA PRO A 237 7.66 -23.91 1.00
C PRO A 237 8.93 -24.79 0.97
N ARG A 238 8.80 -26.04 1.39
CA ARG A 238 9.89 -27.02 1.34
C ARG A 238 10.37 -27.16 -0.11
N ALA A 239 11.63 -26.84 -0.40
CA ALA A 239 12.29 -27.19 -1.66
C ALA A 239 13.80 -27.08 -1.52
N GLY A 240 14.53 -28.13 -1.84
CA GLY A 240 15.96 -28.13 -2.14
C GLY A 240 16.90 -27.95 -0.96
N ASP A 241 18.06 -27.35 -1.23
CA ASP A 241 19.07 -27.05 -0.21
C ASP A 241 18.59 -25.93 0.71
N ASP A 242 18.19 -26.31 1.92
CA ASP A 242 17.62 -25.41 2.93
C ASP A 242 18.55 -24.25 3.28
N LYS A 243 19.87 -24.43 3.21
CA LYS A 243 20.85 -23.39 3.54
C LYS A 243 20.92 -22.29 2.45
N ALA A 244 20.99 -22.69 1.18
CA ALA A 244 21.02 -21.74 0.08
C ALA A 244 19.71 -20.97 -0.06
N ALA A 245 18.59 -21.65 0.14
CA ALA A 245 17.27 -21.01 0.15
C ALA A 245 17.12 -20.05 1.34
N GLU A 246 17.64 -20.40 2.51
CA GLU A 246 17.60 -19.54 3.68
C GLU A 246 18.49 -18.29 3.48
N LEU A 247 19.71 -18.47 2.96
CA LEU A 247 20.58 -17.35 2.62
C LEU A 247 19.88 -16.38 1.66
N ALA A 248 19.32 -16.88 0.56
CA ALA A 248 18.63 -16.04 -0.42
C ALA A 248 17.42 -15.29 0.18
N ARG A 249 16.67 -15.92 1.09
CA ARG A 249 15.56 -15.26 1.80
C ARG A 249 16.02 -14.16 2.76
N ARG A 250 17.22 -14.24 3.30
CA ARG A 250 17.79 -13.23 4.20
C ARG A 250 18.46 -12.08 3.47
N GLU A 251 19.01 -12.35 2.30
CA GLU A 251 19.84 -11.38 1.56
C GLU A 251 19.08 -10.67 0.45
N ILE A 252 17.98 -11.26 -0.07
CA ILE A 252 17.23 -10.68 -1.19
C ILE A 252 15.96 -10.04 -0.67
N PRO A 253 15.83 -8.70 -0.72
CA PRO A 253 14.66 -8.00 -0.22
C PRO A 253 13.44 -8.22 -1.13
N LEU A 254 12.29 -8.48 -0.52
CA LEU A 254 11.02 -8.65 -1.23
C LEU A 254 10.04 -7.50 -0.98
N PHE A 255 10.38 -6.59 -0.08
CA PHE A 255 9.61 -5.38 0.22
C PHE A 255 10.54 -4.17 0.29
N LEU A 256 9.98 -3.02 -0.05
CA LEU A 256 10.64 -1.71 0.03
C LEU A 256 9.78 -0.78 0.89
N GLY A 257 10.34 -0.31 1.99
CA GLY A 257 9.79 0.75 2.82
C GLY A 257 10.42 2.09 2.49
N LEU A 258 9.60 3.10 2.30
CA LEU A 258 10.03 4.48 2.08
C LEU A 258 9.37 5.39 3.10
N ARG A 259 10.14 6.27 3.74
CA ARG A 259 9.61 7.40 4.49
C ARG A 259 10.05 8.70 3.84
N ALA A 260 9.11 9.62 3.68
CA ALA A 260 9.38 10.95 3.16
C ALA A 260 8.71 12.01 4.03
N ARG A 261 9.29 13.19 4.14
CA ARG A 261 8.76 14.32 4.92
C ARG A 261 8.33 15.46 4.01
N LYS A 262 7.19 16.06 4.38
CA LYS A 262 6.74 17.34 3.81
C LYS A 262 7.54 18.46 4.44
N GLY A 263 7.99 19.41 3.62
CA GLY A 263 8.67 20.61 4.12
C GLY A 263 7.86 21.37 5.18
N GLN A 264 8.51 22.23 5.94
CA GLN A 264 7.85 23.02 7.01
C GLN A 264 6.96 24.14 6.46
N GLY A 265 7.02 24.44 5.14
CA GLY A 265 6.28 25.54 4.48
C GLY A 265 7.03 26.84 4.55
#